data_8d64b107cfa040963dfa81827d9616a6
#
_entry.id   8d64b107cfa040963dfa81827d9616a6
#
_cell.length_a   1.000
_cell.length_b   1.000
_cell.length_c   1.000
_cell.angle_alpha   90.00
_cell.angle_beta   90.00
_cell.angle_gamma   90.00
#
_symmetry.space_group_name_H-M   'P 1'
#
loop_
_entity.id
_entity.type
_entity.pdbx_description
1 polymer ?
#
loop_
_entity_poly.entity_id
_entity_poly.type
_entity_poly.pdbx_seq_one_letter_code
_entity_poly.pdbx_strand_id
1 'polypeptide(L)'
;VSRSYLQSDQNVKKISNHIMKKVADRLEEMFKNDRPQFEEKWDSLKLFIQYGMLSEEKFYDRAAKFALLKDVDGKYYTFEEYKALTEANQTDKEGNLIYLYTTNANDQYSYIQAAKDKAYSVLIMDGQLDVHAISQMEQKFEKTRFVRVDSDTIDNLIRKDDVNKVTLNEDEKN
;
A
#
# COMPACT_ATOMS: atom_id res chain seq x y z
N VAL A 1 -1.73 29.51 -31.85
CA VAL A 1 -2.53 29.23 -30.64
C VAL A 1 -2.09 27.91 -30.01
N SER A 2 -1.95 26.85 -30.83
CA SER A 2 -1.51 25.55 -30.37
C SER A 2 -0.11 25.58 -29.74
N ARG A 3 0.80 26.34 -30.37
CA ARG A 3 2.17 26.46 -29.88
C ARG A 3 2.23 27.15 -28.52
N SER A 4 1.45 28.23 -28.37
CA SER A 4 1.41 28.96 -27.09
C SER A 4 0.86 28.08 -25.98
N TYR A 5 -0.14 27.30 -26.28
CA TYR A 5 -0.74 26.38 -25.32
C TYR A 5 0.26 25.31 -24.89
N LEU A 6 0.92 24.66 -25.84
CA LEU A 6 1.90 23.63 -25.55
C LEU A 6 3.10 24.18 -24.76
N GLN A 7 3.55 25.37 -25.11
CA GLN A 7 4.66 25.99 -24.39
C GLN A 7 4.28 26.34 -22.95
N SER A 8 3.07 26.86 -22.75
CA SER A 8 2.54 27.15 -21.43
C SER A 8 2.42 25.88 -20.60
N ASP A 9 1.93 24.79 -21.22
CA ASP A 9 1.79 23.50 -20.54
C ASP A 9 3.16 22.96 -20.12
N GLN A 10 4.17 23.05 -20.98
CA GLN A 10 5.52 22.62 -20.65
C GLN A 10 6.13 23.44 -19.52
N ASN A 11 5.89 24.75 -19.51
CA ASN A 11 6.37 25.60 -18.44
C ASN A 11 5.72 25.27 -17.10
N VAL A 12 4.40 25.03 -17.09
CA VAL A 12 3.66 24.61 -15.90
C VAL A 12 4.22 23.28 -15.42
N LYS A 13 4.48 22.36 -16.32
CA LYS A 13 5.01 21.05 -15.98
C LYS A 13 6.39 21.14 -15.34
N LYS A 14 7.27 22.00 -15.87
CA LYS A 14 8.60 22.24 -15.29
C LYS A 14 8.50 22.82 -13.89
N ILE A 15 7.61 23.79 -13.70
CA ILE A 15 7.40 24.41 -12.40
C ILE A 15 6.86 23.37 -11.40
N SER A 16 5.89 22.56 -11.83
CA SER A 16 5.33 21.51 -10.99
C SER A 16 6.39 20.50 -10.57
N ASN A 17 7.24 20.08 -11.51
CA ASN A 17 8.31 19.14 -11.21
C ASN A 17 9.31 19.71 -10.21
N HIS A 18 9.64 20.99 -10.35
CA HIS A 18 10.56 21.66 -9.43
C HIS A 18 9.97 21.76 -8.02
N ILE A 19 8.69 22.12 -7.93
CA ILE A 19 7.98 22.19 -6.65
C ILE A 19 7.90 20.81 -6.01
N MET A 20 7.54 19.79 -6.79
CA MET A 20 7.45 18.41 -6.30
C MET A 20 8.79 17.92 -5.75
N LYS A 21 9.89 18.26 -6.42
CA LYS A 21 11.21 17.90 -5.94
C LYS A 21 11.50 18.51 -4.59
N LYS A 22 11.21 19.80 -4.43
CA LYS A 22 11.43 20.49 -3.16
C LYS A 22 10.53 19.95 -2.07
N VAL A 23 9.29 19.66 -2.39
CA VAL A 23 8.36 19.05 -1.44
C VAL A 23 8.86 17.68 -1.02
N ALA A 24 9.31 16.87 -1.98
CA ALA A 24 9.86 15.54 -1.68
C ALA A 24 11.07 15.65 -0.74
N ASP A 25 11.96 16.62 -1.00
CA ASP A 25 13.12 16.86 -0.12
C ASP A 25 12.67 17.18 1.29
N ARG A 26 11.68 18.06 1.44
CA ARG A 26 11.17 18.47 2.74
C ARG A 26 10.50 17.32 3.48
N LEU A 27 9.68 16.56 2.78
CA LEU A 27 8.99 15.42 3.38
C LEU A 27 9.97 14.33 3.82
N GLU A 28 10.96 14.05 2.99
CA GLU A 28 12.00 13.09 3.33
C GLU A 28 12.79 13.53 4.56
N GLU A 29 13.12 14.81 4.63
CA GLU A 29 13.80 15.39 5.79
C GLU A 29 12.96 15.23 7.06
N MET A 30 11.68 15.54 6.99
CA MET A 30 10.76 15.37 8.12
C MET A 30 10.67 13.92 8.55
N PHE A 31 10.58 13.01 7.58
CA PHE A 31 10.53 11.57 7.85
C PHE A 31 11.79 11.10 8.59
N LYS A 32 12.97 11.55 8.14
CA LYS A 32 14.23 11.13 8.75
C LYS A 32 14.46 11.73 10.11
N ASN A 33 14.11 13.00 10.28
CA ASN A 33 14.43 13.76 11.50
C ASN A 33 13.38 13.62 12.59
N ASP A 34 12.11 13.44 12.21
CA ASP A 34 11.02 13.39 13.18
C ASP A 34 9.88 12.52 12.64
N ARG A 35 10.12 11.23 12.61
CA ARG A 35 9.13 10.27 12.11
C ARG A 35 7.81 10.32 12.85
N PRO A 36 7.77 10.42 14.20
CA PRO A 36 6.47 10.53 14.88
C PRO A 36 5.64 11.71 14.40
N GLN A 37 6.26 12.87 14.15
CA GLN A 37 5.56 14.01 13.60
C GLN A 37 5.09 13.74 12.17
N PHE A 38 5.90 13.08 11.37
CA PHE A 38 5.53 12.72 10.01
C PHE A 38 4.31 11.79 10.01
N GLU A 39 4.29 10.81 10.88
CA GLU A 39 3.14 9.89 11.02
C GLU A 39 1.89 10.64 11.47
N GLU A 40 2.04 11.56 12.42
CA GLU A 40 0.92 12.36 12.90
C GLU A 40 0.30 13.20 11.78
N LYS A 41 1.12 13.71 10.88
CA LYS A 41 0.67 14.54 9.77
C LYS A 41 0.28 13.74 8.54
N TRP A 42 0.51 12.44 8.54
CA TRP A 42 0.31 11.60 7.36
C TRP A 42 -1.10 11.73 6.77
N ASP A 43 -2.13 11.67 7.60
CA ASP A 43 -3.50 11.73 7.12
C ASP A 43 -3.78 13.03 6.35
N SER A 44 -3.14 14.12 6.73
CA SER A 44 -3.25 15.41 6.03
C SER A 44 -2.42 15.45 4.77
N LEU A 45 -1.29 14.75 4.73
CA LEU A 45 -0.37 14.77 3.61
C LEU A 45 -0.65 13.70 2.57
N LYS A 46 -1.37 12.65 2.97
CA LYS A 46 -1.58 11.45 2.19
C LYS A 46 -2.10 11.73 0.78
N LEU A 47 -3.16 12.52 0.68
CA LEU A 47 -3.79 12.80 -0.60
C LEU A 47 -2.83 13.49 -1.57
N PHE A 48 -2.09 14.47 -1.07
CA PHE A 48 -1.09 15.18 -1.85
C PHE A 48 0.03 14.26 -2.31
N ILE A 49 0.55 13.44 -1.39
CA ILE A 49 1.64 12.52 -1.69
C ILE A 49 1.17 11.47 -2.71
N GLN A 50 -0.01 10.91 -2.52
CA GLN A 50 -0.56 9.94 -3.48
C GLN A 50 -0.76 10.55 -4.86
N TYR A 51 -1.30 11.76 -4.90
CA TYR A 51 -1.47 12.45 -6.18
C TYR A 51 -0.15 12.63 -6.90
N GLY A 52 0.88 13.07 -6.19
CA GLY A 52 2.21 13.23 -6.75
C GLY A 52 2.79 11.91 -7.26
N MET A 53 2.63 10.84 -6.48
CA MET A 53 3.13 9.53 -6.87
C MET A 53 2.42 8.99 -8.11
N LEU A 54 1.12 9.25 -8.24
CA LEU A 54 0.35 8.81 -9.40
C LEU A 54 0.62 9.65 -10.64
N SER A 55 0.98 10.92 -10.46
CA SER A 55 1.16 11.86 -11.55
C SER A 55 2.59 11.90 -12.11
N GLU A 56 3.59 11.71 -11.25
CA GLU A 56 4.98 11.88 -11.61
C GLU A 56 5.83 10.71 -11.13
N GLU A 57 6.45 10.01 -12.07
CA GLU A 57 7.26 8.84 -11.76
C GLU A 57 8.49 9.19 -10.91
N LYS A 58 9.10 10.33 -11.17
CA LYS A 58 10.24 10.77 -10.37
C LYS A 58 9.86 11.04 -8.93
N PHE A 59 8.67 11.60 -8.72
CA PHE A 59 8.17 11.80 -7.37
C PHE A 59 7.88 10.46 -6.71
N TYR A 60 7.31 9.50 -7.45
CA TYR A 60 7.09 8.17 -6.92
C TYR A 60 8.38 7.55 -6.41
N ASP A 61 9.44 7.61 -7.22
CA ASP A 61 10.73 7.02 -6.84
C ASP A 61 11.26 7.58 -5.54
N ARG A 62 11.05 8.88 -5.30
CA ARG A 62 11.44 9.53 -4.07
C ARG A 62 10.51 9.19 -2.92
N ALA A 63 9.22 9.33 -3.15
CA ALA A 63 8.19 9.17 -2.12
C ALA A 63 8.04 7.71 -1.66
N ALA A 64 8.34 6.75 -2.50
CA ALA A 64 8.26 5.34 -2.13
C ALA A 64 9.15 4.98 -0.94
N LYS A 65 10.15 5.81 -0.65
CA LYS A 65 11.04 5.60 0.49
C LYS A 65 10.44 6.04 1.81
N PHE A 66 9.50 6.98 1.79
CA PHE A 66 8.90 7.53 3.02
C PHE A 66 7.37 7.47 3.05
N ALA A 67 6.72 7.13 1.93
CA ALA A 67 5.27 7.00 1.92
C ALA A 67 4.84 5.90 2.89
N LEU A 68 3.71 6.13 3.56
CA LEU A 68 3.28 5.25 4.63
C LEU A 68 2.04 4.44 4.24
N LEU A 69 1.95 3.26 4.81
CA LEU A 69 0.75 2.44 4.79
C LEU A 69 0.23 2.38 6.23
N LYS A 70 -1.08 2.53 6.39
CA LYS A 70 -1.70 2.52 7.71
C LYS A 70 -2.53 1.25 7.86
N ASP A 71 -2.35 0.52 8.95
CA ASP A 71 -3.13 -0.67 9.21
C ASP A 71 -4.39 -0.35 10.04
N VAL A 72 -5.21 -1.37 10.26
CA VAL A 72 -6.48 -1.20 10.99
C VAL A 72 -6.26 -0.90 12.47
N ASP A 73 -5.08 -1.12 12.99
CA ASP A 73 -4.72 -0.80 14.39
C ASP A 73 -4.15 0.61 14.51
N GLY A 74 -4.07 1.35 13.40
CA GLY A 74 -3.57 2.71 13.40
C GLY A 74 -2.06 2.83 13.35
N LYS A 75 -1.36 1.76 13.03
CA LYS A 75 0.10 1.78 12.91
C LYS A 75 0.50 2.14 11.49
N TYR A 76 1.64 2.81 11.36
CA TYR A 76 2.17 3.27 10.09
C TYR A 76 3.44 2.52 9.74
N TYR A 77 3.57 2.17 8.46
CA TYR A 77 4.73 1.46 7.94
C TYR A 77 5.14 2.06 6.60
N THR A 78 6.45 2.10 6.34
CA THR A 78 6.91 2.34 4.97
C THR A 78 6.64 1.08 4.14
N PHE A 79 6.76 1.21 2.81
CA PHE A 79 6.57 0.05 1.93
C PHE A 79 7.53 -1.08 2.29
N GLU A 80 8.78 -0.73 2.55
CA GLU A 80 9.80 -1.72 2.91
C GLU A 80 9.51 -2.37 4.26
N GLU A 81 9.12 -1.57 5.25
CA GLU A 81 8.78 -2.08 6.58
C GLU A 81 7.59 -3.02 6.55
N TYR A 82 6.58 -2.67 5.76
CA TYR A 82 5.40 -3.49 5.66
C TYR A 82 5.68 -4.82 4.97
N LYS A 83 6.50 -4.79 3.94
CA LYS A 83 6.95 -6.02 3.29
C LYS A 83 7.68 -6.93 4.28
N ALA A 84 8.61 -6.37 5.03
CA ALA A 84 9.36 -7.14 6.03
C ALA A 84 8.44 -7.73 7.10
N LEU A 85 7.41 -6.99 7.50
CA LEU A 85 6.45 -7.45 8.50
C LEU A 85 5.62 -8.64 8.00
N THR A 86 5.18 -8.58 6.75
CA THR A 86 4.16 -9.49 6.24
C THR A 86 4.70 -10.65 5.41
N GLU A 87 5.92 -10.53 4.91
CA GLU A 87 6.46 -11.47 3.93
C GLU A 87 6.43 -12.92 4.42
N ALA A 88 6.80 -13.16 5.66
CA ALA A 88 6.86 -14.52 6.20
C ALA A 88 5.49 -15.15 6.37
N ASN A 89 4.46 -14.36 6.64
CA ASN A 89 3.12 -14.86 6.98
C ASN A 89 2.09 -14.71 5.88
N GLN A 90 2.27 -13.76 4.96
CA GLN A 90 1.27 -13.44 3.96
C GLN A 90 1.73 -13.72 2.53
N THR A 91 2.72 -14.57 2.36
CA THR A 91 3.12 -15.06 1.04
C THR A 91 2.35 -16.34 0.75
N ASP A 92 1.69 -16.39 -0.41
CA ASP A 92 0.90 -17.55 -0.76
C ASP A 92 1.76 -18.70 -1.33
N LYS A 93 1.11 -19.81 -1.67
CA LYS A 93 1.79 -21.00 -2.19
C LYS A 93 2.52 -20.77 -3.51
N GLU A 94 2.13 -19.74 -4.25
CA GLU A 94 2.73 -19.41 -5.54
C GLU A 94 3.87 -18.41 -5.42
N GLY A 95 4.16 -17.96 -4.20
CA GLY A 95 5.20 -17.00 -3.94
C GLY A 95 4.76 -15.55 -4.05
N ASN A 96 3.46 -15.31 -4.15
CA ASN A 96 2.92 -13.94 -4.18
C ASN A 96 2.69 -13.43 -2.77
N LEU A 97 3.16 -12.21 -2.51
CA LEU A 97 2.90 -11.53 -1.25
C LEU A 97 1.51 -10.89 -1.33
N ILE A 98 0.66 -11.24 -0.39
CA ILE A 98 -0.73 -10.78 -0.40
C ILE A 98 -0.91 -9.75 0.70
N TYR A 99 -1.25 -8.52 0.30
CA TYR A 99 -1.63 -7.46 1.24
C TYR A 99 -3.14 -7.41 1.31
N LEU A 100 -3.66 -7.64 2.50
CA LEU A 100 -5.11 -7.53 2.74
C LEU A 100 -5.43 -6.08 3.07
N TYR A 101 -6.58 -5.60 2.62
CA TYR A 101 -7.01 -4.25 2.92
C TYR A 101 -8.50 -4.17 3.13
N THR A 102 -8.94 -3.12 3.81
CA THR A 102 -10.33 -2.81 4.00
C THR A 102 -10.62 -1.41 3.47
N THR A 103 -11.80 -1.24 2.87
CA THR A 103 -12.29 0.06 2.45
C THR A 103 -13.25 0.66 3.48
N ASN A 104 -13.73 -0.16 4.41
CA ASN A 104 -14.61 0.29 5.49
C ASN A 104 -14.46 -0.68 6.67
N ALA A 105 -13.70 -0.26 7.69
CA ALA A 105 -13.37 -1.10 8.81
C ALA A 105 -14.60 -1.53 9.61
N ASN A 106 -15.63 -0.69 9.68
CA ASN A 106 -16.85 -1.02 10.40
C ASN A 106 -17.67 -2.08 9.69
N ASP A 107 -17.88 -1.90 8.38
CA ASP A 107 -18.68 -2.83 7.57
C ASP A 107 -17.99 -4.18 7.40
N GLN A 108 -16.66 -4.17 7.41
CA GLN A 108 -15.86 -5.37 7.16
C GLN A 108 -15.21 -5.92 8.43
N TYR A 109 -15.76 -5.57 9.59
CA TYR A 109 -15.18 -5.89 10.88
C TYR A 109 -14.96 -7.39 11.08
N SER A 110 -15.95 -8.21 10.75
CA SER A 110 -15.84 -9.66 10.96
C SER A 110 -14.73 -10.28 10.10
N TYR A 111 -14.56 -9.77 8.87
CA TYR A 111 -13.49 -10.23 7.99
C TYR A 111 -12.11 -9.81 8.52
N ILE A 112 -12.04 -8.61 9.07
CA ILE A 112 -10.81 -8.10 9.69
C ILE A 112 -10.43 -8.97 10.89
N GLN A 113 -11.39 -9.33 11.74
CA GLN A 113 -11.13 -10.17 12.90
C GLN A 113 -10.65 -11.56 12.47
N ALA A 114 -11.25 -12.13 11.43
CA ALA A 114 -10.80 -13.42 10.91
C ALA A 114 -9.34 -13.36 10.42
N ALA A 115 -8.96 -12.25 9.77
CA ALA A 115 -7.58 -12.05 9.34
C ALA A 115 -6.64 -11.92 10.54
N LYS A 116 -7.04 -11.16 11.54
CA LYS A 116 -6.23 -10.98 12.75
C LYS A 116 -6.06 -12.30 13.53
N ASP A 117 -7.06 -13.16 13.52
CA ASP A 117 -6.97 -14.47 14.14
C ASP A 117 -5.90 -15.34 13.48
N LYS A 118 -5.62 -15.10 12.20
CA LYS A 118 -4.55 -15.76 11.47
C LYS A 118 -3.21 -15.01 11.58
N ALA A 119 -3.17 -13.95 12.37
CA ALA A 119 -2.00 -13.07 12.52
C ALA A 119 -1.65 -12.34 11.21
N TYR A 120 -2.63 -12.11 10.35
CA TYR A 120 -2.45 -11.30 9.14
C TYR A 120 -2.64 -9.83 9.48
N SER A 121 -1.89 -8.96 8.79
CA SER A 121 -2.07 -7.52 8.87
C SER A 121 -3.07 -7.08 7.80
N VAL A 122 -3.91 -6.12 8.13
CA VAL A 122 -4.91 -5.57 7.21
C VAL A 122 -4.70 -4.07 7.14
N LEU A 123 -4.58 -3.54 5.93
CA LEU A 123 -4.41 -2.11 5.69
C LEU A 123 -5.75 -1.41 5.56
N ILE A 124 -5.80 -0.13 5.92
CA ILE A 124 -6.96 0.73 5.66
C ILE A 124 -6.71 1.47 4.35
N MET A 125 -7.62 1.28 3.39
CA MET A 125 -7.56 1.92 2.07
C MET A 125 -8.91 2.54 1.76
N ASP A 126 -9.28 3.55 2.55
CA ASP A 126 -10.58 4.21 2.47
C ASP A 126 -10.52 5.60 1.86
N GLY A 127 -9.37 6.03 1.37
CA GLY A 127 -9.19 7.34 0.77
C GLY A 127 -9.59 7.39 -0.69
N GLN A 128 -9.76 8.62 -1.19
CA GLN A 128 -10.23 8.86 -2.56
C GLN A 128 -9.29 8.29 -3.63
N LEU A 129 -7.99 8.33 -3.38
CA LEU A 129 -6.99 7.87 -4.34
C LEU A 129 -6.47 6.46 -4.04
N ASP A 130 -6.96 5.80 -3.00
CA ASP A 130 -6.42 4.50 -2.60
C ASP A 130 -6.60 3.42 -3.67
N VAL A 131 -7.69 3.42 -4.41
CA VAL A 131 -7.89 2.47 -5.51
C VAL A 131 -6.78 2.62 -6.56
N HIS A 132 -6.47 3.86 -6.91
CA HIS A 132 -5.43 4.14 -7.89
C HIS A 132 -4.04 3.83 -7.32
N ALA A 133 -3.84 4.11 -6.04
CA ALA A 133 -2.58 3.80 -5.36
C ALA A 133 -2.36 2.29 -5.32
N ILE A 134 -3.40 1.52 -5.05
CA ILE A 134 -3.31 0.04 -5.06
C ILE A 134 -2.86 -0.45 -6.44
N SER A 135 -3.50 0.04 -7.50
CA SER A 135 -3.13 -0.36 -8.87
C SER A 135 -1.67 -0.03 -9.17
N GLN A 136 -1.22 1.15 -8.76
CA GLN A 136 0.17 1.55 -8.98
C GLN A 136 1.13 0.65 -8.19
N MET A 137 0.82 0.37 -6.94
CA MET A 137 1.68 -0.48 -6.11
C MET A 137 1.76 -1.90 -6.66
N GLU A 138 0.65 -2.44 -7.16
CA GLU A 138 0.68 -3.77 -7.77
C GLU A 138 1.56 -3.82 -9.02
N GLN A 139 1.63 -2.73 -9.76
CA GLN A 139 2.51 -2.64 -10.93
C GLN A 139 3.98 -2.48 -10.53
N LYS A 140 4.23 -1.75 -9.46
CA LYS A 140 5.59 -1.43 -9.03
C LYS A 140 6.23 -2.51 -8.17
N PHE A 141 5.43 -3.22 -7.38
CA PHE A 141 5.92 -4.26 -6.47
C PHE A 141 5.95 -5.61 -7.17
N GLU A 142 7.05 -6.34 -7.04
CA GLU A 142 7.16 -7.66 -7.62
C GLU A 142 6.35 -8.67 -6.81
N LYS A 143 5.60 -9.52 -7.51
CA LYS A 143 4.87 -10.64 -6.90
C LYS A 143 4.06 -10.21 -5.68
N THR A 144 3.42 -9.05 -5.76
CA THR A 144 2.62 -8.49 -4.68
C THR A 144 1.23 -8.20 -5.20
N ARG A 145 0.22 -8.60 -4.45
CA ARG A 145 -1.18 -8.38 -4.80
C ARG A 145 -1.90 -7.78 -3.61
N PHE A 146 -2.84 -6.90 -3.90
CA PHE A 146 -3.72 -6.32 -2.90
C PHE A 146 -5.09 -6.99 -3.02
N VAL A 147 -5.59 -7.52 -1.91
CA VAL A 147 -6.85 -8.25 -1.88
C VAL A 147 -7.73 -7.66 -0.78
N ARG A 148 -8.96 -7.30 -1.15
CA ARG A 148 -9.89 -6.78 -0.15
C ARG A 148 -10.29 -7.90 0.80
N VAL A 149 -10.30 -7.59 2.09
CA VAL A 149 -10.45 -8.58 3.16
C VAL A 149 -11.78 -9.34 3.10
N ASP A 150 -12.81 -8.75 2.50
CA ASP A 150 -14.13 -9.36 2.37
C ASP A 150 -14.40 -10.03 1.02
N SER A 151 -13.38 -10.12 0.16
CA SER A 151 -13.58 -10.65 -1.19
C SER A 151 -13.72 -12.17 -1.22
N ASP A 152 -13.30 -12.87 -0.16
CA ASP A 152 -13.42 -14.31 -0.06
C ASP A 152 -13.26 -14.73 1.40
N THR A 153 -13.34 -16.03 1.68
CA THR A 153 -13.05 -16.55 3.02
C THR A 153 -11.57 -16.35 3.32
N ILE A 154 -11.25 -16.27 4.60
CA ILE A 154 -9.87 -15.99 5.00
C ILE A 154 -8.89 -17.05 4.49
N ASP A 155 -9.30 -18.29 4.39
CA ASP A 155 -8.43 -19.36 3.91
C ASP A 155 -8.16 -19.25 2.41
N ASN A 156 -9.05 -18.61 1.66
CA ASN A 156 -8.90 -18.42 0.21
C ASN A 156 -8.21 -17.09 -0.12
N LEU A 157 -8.24 -16.11 0.79
CA LEU A 157 -7.59 -14.83 0.56
C LEU A 157 -6.09 -15.00 0.40
N ILE A 158 -5.49 -15.80 1.25
CA ILE A 158 -4.06 -16.13 1.15
C ILE A 158 -3.99 -17.66 1.12
N ARG A 159 -3.85 -18.20 -0.07
CA ARG A 159 -3.75 -19.65 -0.25
C ARG A 159 -2.34 -20.09 0.05
N LYS A 160 -2.16 -20.53 1.29
CA LYS A 160 -0.90 -21.11 1.68
C LYS A 160 -0.88 -22.54 1.13
N ASP A 161 -0.01 -23.22 1.22
CA ASP A 161 0.41 -24.54 0.92
C ASP A 161 -0.73 -25.56 0.69
N ASP A 162 -1.06 -25.83 -0.57
CA ASP A 162 -1.98 -26.92 -0.94
C ASP A 162 -1.45 -28.28 -0.51
N VAL A 163 -0.13 -28.44 -0.47
CA VAL A 163 0.51 -29.70 -0.05
C VAL A 163 0.17 -29.98 1.42
N ASN A 164 0.28 -28.97 2.28
CA ASN A 164 -0.08 -29.13 3.68
C ASN A 164 -1.56 -29.47 3.85
N LYS A 165 -2.41 -28.84 3.05
CA LYS A 165 -3.84 -29.08 3.10
C LYS A 165 -4.16 -30.53 2.66
N VAL A 166 -3.52 -31.00 1.63
CA VAL A 166 -3.67 -32.38 1.15
C VAL A 166 -3.17 -33.35 2.20
N THR A 167 -2.03 -33.06 2.80
CA THR A 167 -1.45 -33.88 3.85
C THR A 167 -2.39 -34.00 5.05
N LEU A 168 -2.99 -32.90 5.46
CA LEU A 168 -3.96 -32.90 6.53
C LEU A 168 -5.17 -33.75 6.20
N ASN A 169 -5.68 -33.67 4.97
CA ASN A 169 -6.80 -34.46 4.55
C ASN A 169 -6.48 -35.99 4.55
N GLU A 170 -5.27 -36.32 4.16
CA GLU A 170 -4.83 -37.71 4.21
C GLU A 170 -4.71 -38.19 5.65
N ASP A 171 -4.16 -37.36 6.54
CA ASP A 171 -4.07 -37.68 7.95
C ASP A 171 -5.45 -37.85 8.57
N GLU A 172 -6.41 -37.02 8.18
CA GLU A 172 -7.77 -37.12 8.66
C GLU A 172 -8.44 -38.41 8.18
N LYS A 173 -8.13 -38.86 6.98
CA LYS A 173 -8.67 -40.09 6.44
C LYS A 173 -8.08 -41.33 7.11
N ASN A 174 -6.88 -41.21 7.57
CA ASN A 174 -6.19 -42.28 8.25
C ASN A 174 -6.58 -42.39 9.72
#